data_219dd214a8cda1a33bceaeeef102530a
#
_entry.id   219dd214a8cda1a33bceaeeef102530a
#
_cell.length_a   1.000
_cell.length_b   1.000
_cell.length_c   1.000
_cell.angle_alpha   90.00
_cell.angle_beta   90.00
_cell.angle_gamma   90.00
#
_symmetry.space_group_name_H-M   'P 1'
#
loop_
_entity.id
_entity.type
_entity.pdbx_description
1 polymer ?
#
loop_
_entity_poly.entity_id
_entity_poly.type
_entity_poly.pdbx_seq_one_letter_code
_entity_poly.pdbx_strand_id
1 'polypeptide(L)'
;MKTLFPHHSSNTNILDAKIPQHKISGLYDSMALYYDVWAHFTEKKAQDKAIELSKIEDGLTIIDVAVGTGKLFNRILKRNPNGINIGIDISKGMLTKAKSKLSKQPSQNYSLEIGSAFDIKMDDHTVDILFNNYMFDLIPFNQMGSIIDEFFRVLKPGGKLVLVNMTKAERLGAGLYELIYRIYPLAMGGCRGVQQNNLLTKYGFKVITREYIQQMLFPSEVILATKLSE
;
A
#
# COMPACT_ATOMS: atom_id res chain seq x y z
N MET A 1 -9.88 24.54 -17.92
CA MET A 1 -8.59 25.15 -18.30
C MET A 1 -7.53 24.21 -17.82
N LYS A 2 -6.93 23.40 -18.72
CA LYS A 2 -5.94 22.37 -18.34
C LYS A 2 -4.60 23.07 -18.05
N THR A 3 -4.23 23.13 -16.79
CA THR A 3 -2.89 23.58 -16.41
C THR A 3 -1.89 22.45 -16.64
N LEU A 4 -1.10 22.60 -17.69
CA LEU A 4 0.13 21.83 -17.87
C LEU A 4 1.11 22.20 -16.75
N PHE A 5 1.36 21.30 -15.82
CA PHE A 5 2.45 21.46 -14.85
C PHE A 5 3.73 20.80 -15.41
N PRO A 6 4.87 21.49 -15.34
CA PRO A 6 6.12 20.94 -15.82
C PRO A 6 6.59 19.79 -14.91
N HIS A 7 6.98 18.69 -15.53
CA HIS A 7 7.73 17.63 -14.88
C HIS A 7 9.02 18.17 -14.28
N HIS A 8 9.10 18.31 -12.97
CA HIS A 8 10.37 18.46 -12.29
C HIS A 8 10.70 17.18 -11.54
N SER A 9 11.54 16.38 -12.19
CA SER A 9 12.21 15.22 -11.62
C SER A 9 13.33 15.70 -10.69
N SER A 10 13.17 15.56 -9.40
CA SER A 10 14.25 15.66 -8.43
C SER A 10 14.63 14.34 -7.76
N ASN A 11 14.44 13.22 -8.47
CA ASN A 11 14.86 11.90 -7.99
C ASN A 11 15.63 11.16 -9.09
N THR A 12 16.87 11.60 -9.34
CA THR A 12 17.73 11.12 -10.41
C THR A 12 18.24 9.67 -10.26
N ASN A 13 17.81 8.90 -9.25
CA ASN A 13 18.33 7.56 -8.97
C ASN A 13 17.27 6.50 -8.60
N ILE A 14 15.98 6.75 -8.77
CA ILE A 14 14.92 5.73 -8.54
C ILE A 14 14.45 5.20 -9.90
N LEU A 15 14.49 3.87 -10.07
CA LEU A 15 14.05 3.21 -11.30
C LEU A 15 12.51 3.27 -11.39
N ASP A 16 11.96 3.46 -12.58
CA ASP A 16 10.50 3.39 -12.79
C ASP A 16 10.02 1.93 -12.92
N ALA A 17 8.69 1.73 -12.81
CA ALA A 17 8.08 0.41 -12.92
C ALA A 17 8.34 -0.21 -14.29
N LYS A 18 8.88 -1.42 -14.30
CA LYS A 18 9.24 -2.14 -15.54
C LYS A 18 8.15 -3.12 -16.02
N ILE A 19 7.23 -3.50 -15.13
CA ILE A 19 6.17 -4.45 -15.45
C ILE A 19 4.93 -3.68 -15.87
N PRO A 20 4.36 -3.95 -17.07
CA PRO A 20 3.10 -3.33 -17.48
C PRO A 20 1.95 -3.70 -16.54
N GLN A 21 1.10 -2.71 -16.19
CA GLN A 21 0.01 -2.89 -15.22
C GLN A 21 -0.94 -4.03 -15.55
N HIS A 22 -1.26 -4.25 -16.84
CA HIS A 22 -2.15 -5.33 -17.25
C HIS A 22 -1.60 -6.74 -16.97
N LYS A 23 -0.29 -6.86 -16.69
CA LYS A 23 0.36 -8.14 -16.31
C LYS A 23 0.46 -8.34 -14.80
N ILE A 24 0.24 -7.28 -14.02
CA ILE A 24 0.42 -7.33 -12.55
C ILE A 24 -0.61 -8.28 -11.92
N SER A 25 -1.89 -8.17 -12.27
CA SER A 25 -2.94 -9.05 -11.74
C SER A 25 -2.62 -10.52 -11.98
N GLY A 26 -2.29 -10.92 -13.23
CA GLY A 26 -1.95 -12.30 -13.55
C GLY A 26 -0.66 -12.80 -12.84
N LEU A 27 0.32 -11.92 -12.64
CA LEU A 27 1.53 -12.24 -11.88
C LEU A 27 1.17 -12.58 -10.43
N TYR A 28 0.39 -11.73 -9.77
CA TYR A 28 0.00 -11.94 -8.38
C TYR A 28 -1.00 -13.08 -8.22
N ASP A 29 -1.86 -13.35 -9.20
CA ASP A 29 -2.69 -14.55 -9.23
C ASP A 29 -1.84 -15.83 -9.16
N SER A 30 -0.74 -15.89 -9.92
CA SER A 30 0.17 -17.03 -9.92
C SER A 30 1.04 -17.13 -8.65
N MET A 31 1.41 -15.98 -8.08
CA MET A 31 2.23 -15.90 -6.85
C MET A 31 1.44 -16.12 -5.57
N ALA A 32 0.12 -15.99 -5.59
CA ALA A 32 -0.73 -16.03 -4.39
C ALA A 32 -0.47 -17.26 -3.50
N LEU A 33 -0.04 -18.39 -4.09
CA LEU A 33 0.22 -19.63 -3.35
C LEU A 33 1.43 -19.52 -2.39
N TYR A 34 2.49 -18.83 -2.81
CA TYR A 34 3.76 -18.72 -2.07
C TYR A 34 3.96 -17.35 -1.42
N TYR A 35 3.09 -16.40 -1.74
CA TYR A 35 3.22 -15.01 -1.32
C TYR A 35 3.29 -14.84 0.20
N ASP A 36 2.48 -15.58 0.96
CA ASP A 36 2.43 -15.47 2.42
C ASP A 36 3.76 -15.83 3.10
N VAL A 37 4.49 -16.81 2.57
CA VAL A 37 5.81 -17.20 3.07
C VAL A 37 6.81 -16.10 2.79
N TRP A 38 6.83 -15.59 1.56
CA TRP A 38 7.67 -14.47 1.16
C TRP A 38 7.41 -13.23 2.02
N ALA A 39 6.15 -12.79 2.11
CA ALA A 39 5.73 -11.63 2.88
C ALA A 39 6.03 -11.76 4.40
N HIS A 40 6.07 -12.98 4.93
CA HIS A 40 6.47 -13.18 6.33
C HIS A 40 7.93 -12.78 6.57
N PHE A 41 8.81 -13.14 5.66
CA PHE A 41 10.25 -12.86 5.81
C PHE A 41 10.65 -11.45 5.39
N THR A 42 9.85 -10.77 4.57
CA THR A 42 10.21 -9.48 3.97
C THR A 42 9.40 -8.29 4.47
N GLU A 43 8.13 -8.51 4.84
CA GLU A 43 7.17 -7.42 5.08
C GLU A 43 6.67 -7.32 6.53
N LYS A 44 6.84 -8.39 7.33
CA LYS A 44 6.21 -8.49 8.65
C LYS A 44 6.52 -7.31 9.56
N LYS A 45 7.78 -6.89 9.66
CA LYS A 45 8.18 -5.78 10.57
C LYS A 45 7.56 -4.45 10.15
N ALA A 46 7.50 -4.18 8.84
CA ALA A 46 6.88 -2.96 8.33
C ALA A 46 5.37 -2.96 8.55
N GLN A 47 4.70 -4.10 8.34
CA GLN A 47 3.28 -4.26 8.66
C GLN A 47 3.00 -4.13 10.17
N ASP A 48 3.90 -4.65 11.04
CA ASP A 48 3.79 -4.47 12.50
C ASP A 48 3.82 -2.98 12.85
N LYS A 49 4.76 -2.24 12.27
CA LYS A 49 4.89 -0.80 12.48
C LYS A 49 3.70 -0.02 11.91
N ALA A 50 3.18 -0.38 10.75
CA ALA A 50 2.00 0.25 10.17
C ALA A 50 0.78 0.16 11.11
N ILE A 51 0.54 -1.01 11.67
CA ILE A 51 -0.52 -1.22 12.67
C ILE A 51 -0.27 -0.41 13.96
N GLU A 52 0.97 -0.33 14.41
CA GLU A 52 1.32 0.47 15.59
C GLU A 52 1.06 1.96 15.36
N LEU A 53 1.55 2.51 14.25
CA LEU A 53 1.43 3.93 13.93
C LEU A 53 -0.01 4.34 13.64
N SER A 54 -0.82 3.46 13.07
CA SER A 54 -2.22 3.76 12.72
C SER A 54 -3.08 4.09 13.93
N LYS A 55 -2.75 3.54 15.11
CA LYS A 55 -3.54 3.69 16.35
C LYS A 55 -5.02 3.47 16.05
N ILE A 56 -5.35 2.28 15.51
CA ILE A 56 -6.73 1.91 15.21
C ILE A 56 -7.54 1.91 16.49
N GLU A 57 -8.63 2.66 16.49
CA GLU A 57 -9.71 2.60 17.47
C GLU A 57 -10.86 1.77 16.89
N ASP A 58 -11.67 1.14 17.74
CA ASP A 58 -12.79 0.36 17.29
C ASP A 58 -13.98 1.24 16.84
N GLY A 59 -14.75 0.77 15.87
CA GLY A 59 -15.91 1.49 15.33
C GLY A 59 -15.62 2.39 14.13
N LEU A 60 -14.41 2.37 13.59
CA LEU A 60 -13.99 3.19 12.44
C LEU A 60 -14.40 2.57 11.10
N THR A 61 -14.46 3.40 10.06
CA THR A 61 -14.49 2.98 8.66
C THR A 61 -13.07 2.87 8.13
N ILE A 62 -12.61 1.66 7.86
CA ILE A 62 -11.23 1.37 7.42
C ILE A 62 -11.26 0.69 6.06
N ILE A 63 -10.42 1.16 5.13
CA ILE A 63 -10.18 0.49 3.86
C ILE A 63 -8.72 0.05 3.74
N ASP A 64 -8.50 -1.18 3.25
CA ASP A 64 -7.18 -1.70 2.86
C ASP A 64 -7.15 -1.87 1.34
N VAL A 65 -6.42 -0.99 0.66
CA VAL A 65 -6.30 -0.95 -0.80
C VAL A 65 -5.10 -1.78 -1.22
N ALA A 66 -5.29 -2.72 -2.15
CA ALA A 66 -4.39 -3.81 -2.46
C ALA A 66 -4.21 -4.75 -1.26
N VAL A 67 -5.34 -5.26 -0.76
CA VAL A 67 -5.42 -6.09 0.46
C VAL A 67 -4.63 -7.40 0.37
N GLY A 68 -4.28 -7.85 -0.83
CA GLY A 68 -3.52 -9.06 -1.10
C GLY A 68 -4.17 -10.30 -0.51
N THR A 69 -3.40 -11.12 0.20
CA THR A 69 -3.89 -12.33 0.89
C THR A 69 -4.60 -12.05 2.21
N GLY A 70 -4.87 -10.78 2.55
CA GLY A 70 -5.58 -10.37 3.75
C GLY A 70 -4.78 -10.50 5.05
N LYS A 71 -3.45 -10.60 5.00
CA LYS A 71 -2.60 -10.78 6.19
C LYS A 71 -2.65 -9.57 7.12
N LEU A 72 -2.46 -8.36 6.59
CA LEU A 72 -2.60 -7.12 7.35
C LEU A 72 -4.07 -6.88 7.71
N PHE A 73 -4.97 -7.08 6.76
CA PHE A 73 -6.40 -6.88 6.94
C PHE A 73 -6.96 -7.70 8.11
N ASN A 74 -6.54 -8.95 8.29
CA ASN A 74 -6.90 -9.77 9.45
C ASN A 74 -6.49 -9.12 10.79
N ARG A 75 -5.42 -8.34 10.82
CA ARG A 75 -4.96 -7.63 12.02
C ARG A 75 -5.75 -6.35 12.25
N ILE A 76 -6.21 -5.70 11.18
CA ILE A 76 -7.13 -4.57 11.22
C ILE A 76 -8.46 -5.03 11.82
N LEU A 77 -9.04 -6.12 11.30
CA LEU A 77 -10.32 -6.68 11.78
C LEU A 77 -10.32 -6.97 13.28
N LYS A 78 -9.21 -7.48 13.82
CA LYS A 78 -9.07 -7.76 15.26
C LYS A 78 -9.08 -6.50 16.13
N ARG A 79 -8.78 -5.34 15.56
CA ARG A 79 -8.73 -4.05 16.26
C ARG A 79 -9.97 -3.19 16.03
N ASN A 80 -10.71 -3.49 14.97
CA ASN A 80 -11.91 -2.77 14.57
C ASN A 80 -13.09 -3.73 14.36
N PRO A 81 -13.43 -4.58 15.35
CA PRO A 81 -14.46 -5.60 15.18
C PRO A 81 -15.88 -5.04 15.01
N ASN A 82 -16.16 -3.85 15.55
CA ASN A 82 -17.47 -3.19 15.47
C ASN A 82 -17.54 -2.11 14.36
N GLY A 83 -16.41 -1.84 13.68
CA GLY A 83 -16.36 -0.87 12.58
C GLY A 83 -16.69 -1.47 11.23
N ILE A 84 -16.60 -0.64 10.19
CA ILE A 84 -16.73 -1.05 8.79
C ILE A 84 -15.32 -1.27 8.23
N ASN A 85 -15.07 -2.48 7.71
CA ASN A 85 -13.77 -2.84 7.18
C ASN A 85 -13.91 -3.32 5.72
N ILE A 86 -13.21 -2.67 4.81
CA ILE A 86 -13.29 -2.96 3.37
C ILE A 86 -11.89 -3.28 2.86
N GLY A 87 -11.74 -4.43 2.21
CA GLY A 87 -10.52 -4.81 1.51
C GLY A 87 -10.76 -4.86 0.01
N ILE A 88 -9.96 -4.14 -0.78
CA ILE A 88 -10.04 -4.21 -2.24
C ILE A 88 -8.73 -4.68 -2.85
N ASP A 89 -8.83 -5.46 -3.93
CA ASP A 89 -7.69 -5.90 -4.73
C ASP A 89 -8.10 -6.11 -6.18
N ILE A 90 -7.17 -5.93 -7.11
CA ILE A 90 -7.41 -6.20 -8.54
C ILE A 90 -7.27 -7.69 -8.88
N SER A 91 -6.61 -8.48 -8.03
CA SER A 91 -6.33 -9.89 -8.21
C SER A 91 -7.40 -10.77 -7.56
N LYS A 92 -8.11 -11.55 -8.39
CA LYS A 92 -9.05 -12.57 -7.90
C LYS A 92 -8.37 -13.64 -7.06
N GLY A 93 -7.15 -14.04 -7.44
CA GLY A 93 -6.36 -15.03 -6.73
C GLY A 93 -6.02 -14.58 -5.32
N MET A 94 -5.61 -13.32 -5.15
CA MET A 94 -5.36 -12.72 -3.83
C MET A 94 -6.61 -12.68 -2.98
N LEU A 95 -7.74 -12.19 -3.51
CA LEU A 95 -9.01 -12.15 -2.79
C LEU A 95 -9.52 -13.53 -2.40
N THR A 96 -9.34 -14.56 -3.24
CA THR A 96 -9.70 -15.94 -2.89
C THR A 96 -8.89 -16.43 -1.69
N LYS A 97 -7.59 -16.12 -1.64
CA LYS A 97 -6.73 -16.43 -0.49
C LYS A 97 -7.15 -15.66 0.76
N ALA A 98 -7.45 -14.36 0.62
CA ALA A 98 -7.93 -13.53 1.72
C ALA A 98 -9.24 -14.10 2.30
N LYS A 99 -10.23 -14.41 1.46
CA LYS A 99 -11.49 -15.04 1.88
C LYS A 99 -11.25 -16.34 2.63
N SER A 100 -10.42 -17.25 2.09
CA SER A 100 -10.09 -18.51 2.76
C SER A 100 -9.41 -18.33 4.12
N LYS A 101 -8.56 -17.31 4.26
CA LYS A 101 -7.88 -17.01 5.52
C LYS A 101 -8.84 -16.43 6.55
N LEU A 102 -9.71 -15.51 6.13
CA LEU A 102 -10.61 -14.79 7.01
C LEU A 102 -11.86 -15.59 7.39
N SER A 103 -12.30 -16.56 6.57
CA SER A 103 -13.43 -17.46 6.90
C SER A 103 -13.21 -18.30 8.16
N LYS A 104 -11.97 -18.41 8.64
CA LYS A 104 -11.60 -19.10 9.88
C LYS A 104 -11.73 -18.21 11.12
N GLN A 105 -12.07 -16.94 10.95
CA GLN A 105 -12.25 -15.98 12.04
C GLN A 105 -13.73 -15.93 12.46
N PRO A 106 -14.02 -15.52 13.71
CA PRO A 106 -15.40 -15.20 14.10
C PRO A 106 -16.00 -14.17 13.13
N SER A 107 -17.32 -14.19 12.97
CA SER A 107 -18.03 -13.22 12.14
C SER A 107 -17.58 -11.80 12.46
N GLN A 108 -17.14 -11.09 11.46
CA GLN A 108 -16.64 -9.70 11.58
C GLN A 108 -17.27 -8.86 10.47
N ASN A 109 -17.46 -7.57 10.76
CA ASN A 109 -17.99 -6.63 9.78
C ASN A 109 -16.90 -6.29 8.74
N TYR A 110 -16.84 -7.07 7.66
CA TYR A 110 -15.93 -6.77 6.54
C TYR A 110 -16.50 -7.17 5.19
N SER A 111 -16.05 -6.49 4.15
CA SER A 111 -16.20 -6.91 2.75
C SER A 111 -14.82 -7.09 2.08
N LEU A 112 -14.79 -7.99 1.09
CA LEU A 112 -13.64 -8.17 0.18
C LEU A 112 -14.14 -8.09 -1.25
N GLU A 113 -13.64 -7.10 -1.99
CA GLU A 113 -14.17 -6.72 -3.30
C GLU A 113 -13.06 -6.61 -4.34
N ILE A 114 -13.38 -6.94 -5.60
CA ILE A 114 -12.51 -6.61 -6.71
C ILE A 114 -12.62 -5.10 -6.93
N GLY A 115 -11.50 -4.40 -6.84
CA GLY A 115 -11.47 -2.96 -7.00
C GLY A 115 -10.10 -2.44 -7.41
N SER A 116 -10.09 -1.20 -7.90
CA SER A 116 -8.89 -0.50 -8.35
C SER A 116 -8.58 0.67 -7.40
N ALA A 117 -7.30 0.90 -7.13
CA ALA A 117 -6.85 2.09 -6.41
C ALA A 117 -7.08 3.41 -7.17
N PHE A 118 -7.36 3.32 -8.47
CA PHE A 118 -7.68 4.48 -9.32
C PHE A 118 -9.15 4.89 -9.28
N ASP A 119 -10.03 4.04 -8.73
CA ASP A 119 -11.48 4.23 -8.71
C ASP A 119 -12.06 3.40 -7.56
N ILE A 120 -12.01 3.96 -6.36
CA ILE A 120 -12.51 3.33 -5.13
C ILE A 120 -14.01 3.59 -5.05
N LYS A 121 -14.81 2.52 -4.98
CA LYS A 121 -16.28 2.60 -4.94
C LYS A 121 -16.77 2.99 -3.53
N MET A 122 -16.37 4.16 -3.10
CA MET A 122 -16.79 4.79 -1.84
C MET A 122 -17.07 6.27 -2.07
N ASP A 123 -17.99 6.81 -1.28
CA ASP A 123 -18.29 8.24 -1.29
C ASP A 123 -17.13 9.06 -0.75
N ASP A 124 -17.10 10.36 -1.11
CA ASP A 124 -16.11 11.29 -0.63
C ASP A 124 -16.19 11.42 0.90
N HIS A 125 -15.03 11.54 1.54
CA HIS A 125 -14.94 11.85 2.98
C HIS A 125 -15.63 10.83 3.90
N THR A 126 -15.61 9.55 3.57
CA THR A 126 -16.26 8.49 4.36
C THR A 126 -15.31 7.60 5.14
N VAL A 127 -14.01 7.60 4.79
CA VAL A 127 -12.99 6.70 5.35
C VAL A 127 -12.22 7.39 6.47
N ASP A 128 -12.10 6.74 7.63
CA ASP A 128 -11.29 7.22 8.76
C ASP A 128 -9.80 6.85 8.60
N ILE A 129 -9.51 5.62 8.16
CA ILE A 129 -8.14 5.15 7.93
C ILE A 129 -8.08 4.39 6.61
N LEU A 130 -7.15 4.78 5.75
CA LEU A 130 -6.80 4.05 4.53
C LEU A 130 -5.43 3.41 4.68
N PHE A 131 -5.35 2.10 4.49
CA PHE A 131 -4.09 1.36 4.39
C PHE A 131 -3.80 1.04 2.94
N ASN A 132 -2.52 1.11 2.58
CA ASN A 132 -2.01 0.60 1.32
C ASN A 132 -0.58 0.07 1.51
N ASN A 133 -0.35 -1.18 1.13
CA ASN A 133 0.90 -1.86 1.38
C ASN A 133 1.47 -2.46 0.10
N TYR A 134 2.73 -2.11 -0.23
CA TYR A 134 3.52 -2.67 -1.32
C TYR A 134 2.82 -2.65 -2.69
N MET A 135 2.02 -1.61 -2.95
CA MET A 135 1.36 -1.40 -4.24
C MET A 135 2.06 -0.32 -5.06
N PHE A 136 2.44 0.81 -4.46
CA PHE A 136 3.10 1.90 -5.18
C PHE A 136 4.43 1.47 -5.80
N ASP A 137 5.06 0.44 -5.25
CA ASP A 137 6.26 -0.19 -5.78
C ASP A 137 6.09 -0.71 -7.22
N LEU A 138 4.85 -0.94 -7.63
CA LEU A 138 4.45 -1.48 -8.94
C LEU A 138 3.86 -0.42 -9.88
N ILE A 139 3.56 0.78 -9.36
CA ILE A 139 2.87 1.84 -10.10
C ILE A 139 3.86 2.77 -10.77
N PRO A 140 3.75 3.05 -12.09
CA PRO A 140 4.55 4.07 -12.76
C PRO A 140 4.42 5.45 -12.11
N PHE A 141 5.51 6.22 -12.06
CA PHE A 141 5.52 7.52 -11.38
C PHE A 141 4.45 8.49 -11.88
N ASN A 142 4.18 8.49 -13.19
CA ASN A 142 3.18 9.37 -13.81
C ASN A 142 1.73 9.03 -13.44
N GLN A 143 1.50 7.87 -12.81
CA GLN A 143 0.17 7.41 -12.41
C GLN A 143 -0.07 7.49 -10.89
N MET A 144 0.99 7.65 -10.10
CA MET A 144 0.87 7.68 -8.63
C MET A 144 -0.01 8.82 -8.14
N GLY A 145 0.06 9.99 -8.80
CA GLY A 145 -0.73 11.15 -8.44
C GLY A 145 -2.23 10.88 -8.46
N SER A 146 -2.74 10.21 -9.49
CA SER A 146 -4.17 9.88 -9.60
C SER A 146 -4.66 8.96 -8.49
N ILE A 147 -3.79 8.04 -8.03
CA ILE A 147 -4.11 7.17 -6.88
C ILE A 147 -4.15 7.98 -5.58
N ILE A 148 -3.20 8.89 -5.39
CA ILE A 148 -3.16 9.72 -4.19
C ILE A 148 -4.34 10.69 -4.14
N ASP A 149 -4.77 11.24 -5.29
CA ASP A 149 -6.00 12.03 -5.39
C ASP A 149 -7.23 11.22 -4.95
N GLU A 150 -7.30 9.95 -5.38
CA GLU A 150 -8.41 9.07 -5.01
C GLU A 150 -8.39 8.71 -3.52
N PHE A 151 -7.21 8.47 -2.94
CA PHE A 151 -7.06 8.29 -1.50
C PHE A 151 -7.46 9.54 -0.71
N PHE A 152 -7.08 10.71 -1.24
CA PHE A 152 -7.48 11.99 -0.65
C PHE A 152 -8.99 12.19 -0.71
N ARG A 153 -9.63 11.85 -1.84
CA ARG A 153 -11.08 11.98 -2.01
C ARG A 153 -11.86 11.20 -0.96
N VAL A 154 -11.55 9.90 -0.79
CA VAL A 154 -12.33 9.03 0.10
C VAL A 154 -12.07 9.26 1.59
N LEU A 155 -10.87 9.76 1.96
CA LEU A 155 -10.55 10.04 3.35
C LEU A 155 -11.32 11.24 3.89
N LYS A 156 -11.81 11.12 5.12
CA LYS A 156 -12.38 12.24 5.89
C LYS A 156 -11.32 13.33 6.10
N PRO A 157 -11.69 14.62 6.27
CA PRO A 157 -10.79 15.61 6.83
C PRO A 157 -10.18 15.10 8.15
N GLY A 158 -8.86 15.18 8.29
CA GLY A 158 -8.15 14.58 9.42
C GLY A 158 -7.98 13.05 9.39
N GLY A 159 -8.56 12.38 8.39
CA GLY A 159 -8.40 10.94 8.17
C GLY A 159 -6.95 10.53 7.94
N LYS A 160 -6.61 9.30 8.30
CA LYS A 160 -5.24 8.79 8.29
C LYS A 160 -4.96 7.98 7.03
N LEU A 161 -3.83 8.24 6.39
CA LEU A 161 -3.25 7.43 5.34
C LEU A 161 -2.03 6.69 5.90
N VAL A 162 -2.03 5.37 5.83
CA VAL A 162 -0.92 4.51 6.25
C VAL A 162 -0.37 3.78 5.04
N LEU A 163 0.83 4.17 4.61
CA LEU A 163 1.51 3.58 3.47
C LEU A 163 2.69 2.72 3.93
N VAL A 164 2.83 1.56 3.31
CA VAL A 164 4.04 0.73 3.40
C VAL A 164 4.53 0.45 2.00
N ASN A 165 5.77 0.83 1.72
CA ASN A 165 6.38 0.63 0.41
C ASN A 165 7.82 0.13 0.56
N MET A 166 8.34 -0.51 -0.48
CA MET A 166 9.77 -0.62 -0.64
C MET A 166 10.37 0.78 -0.78
N THR A 167 11.52 1.01 -0.18
CA THR A 167 12.20 2.31 -0.29
C THR A 167 13.65 2.15 -0.75
N LYS A 168 14.31 3.27 -1.03
CA LYS A 168 15.73 3.26 -1.35
C LYS A 168 16.55 2.78 -0.15
N ALA A 169 17.62 2.05 -0.42
CA ALA A 169 18.55 1.60 0.61
C ALA A 169 19.18 2.79 1.37
N GLU A 170 18.91 2.89 2.67
CA GLU A 170 19.53 3.88 3.56
C GLU A 170 20.66 3.28 4.41
N ARG A 171 20.86 1.94 4.35
CA ARG A 171 21.88 1.21 5.11
C ARG A 171 22.74 0.33 4.21
N LEU A 172 23.96 0.06 4.64
CA LEU A 172 24.90 -0.83 3.97
C LEU A 172 24.28 -2.24 3.77
N GLY A 173 24.42 -2.80 2.57
CA GLY A 173 23.90 -4.12 2.19
C GLY A 173 22.53 -4.10 1.50
N ALA A 174 21.71 -3.08 1.68
CA ALA A 174 20.42 -2.98 0.98
C ALA A 174 20.55 -2.59 -0.51
N GLY A 175 21.72 -2.10 -0.96
CA GLY A 175 22.01 -1.84 -2.38
C GLY A 175 22.03 -3.09 -3.25
N LEU A 176 22.20 -4.27 -2.65
CA LEU A 176 22.10 -5.54 -3.37
C LEU A 176 20.69 -5.77 -3.95
N TYR A 177 19.65 -5.30 -3.24
CA TYR A 177 18.28 -5.35 -3.71
C TYR A 177 18.10 -4.53 -5.01
N GLU A 178 18.60 -3.29 -5.05
CA GLU A 178 18.51 -2.43 -6.23
C GLU A 178 19.24 -3.05 -7.43
N LEU A 179 20.38 -3.70 -7.19
CA LEU A 179 21.13 -4.40 -8.23
C LEU A 179 20.34 -5.59 -8.80
N ILE A 180 19.72 -6.41 -7.93
CA ILE A 180 18.91 -7.55 -8.35
C ILE A 180 17.68 -7.06 -9.15
N TYR A 181 16.98 -6.02 -8.67
CA TYR A 181 15.85 -5.45 -9.39
C TYR A 181 16.26 -4.91 -10.78
N ARG A 182 17.44 -4.31 -10.90
CA ARG A 182 17.95 -3.79 -12.18
C ARG A 182 18.17 -4.91 -13.21
N ILE A 183 18.66 -6.06 -12.76
CA ILE A 183 19.01 -7.22 -13.60
C ILE A 183 17.79 -8.10 -13.86
N TYR A 184 17.02 -8.42 -12.81
CA TYR A 184 15.89 -9.35 -12.90
C TYR A 184 14.70 -8.89 -12.05
N PRO A 185 13.90 -7.92 -12.55
CA PRO A 185 12.77 -7.33 -11.79
C PRO A 185 11.76 -8.35 -11.27
N LEU A 186 11.50 -9.43 -12.06
CA LEU A 186 10.53 -10.48 -11.69
C LEU A 186 10.94 -11.28 -10.45
N ALA A 187 12.23 -11.45 -10.18
CA ALA A 187 12.71 -12.14 -8.98
C ALA A 187 12.26 -11.42 -7.67
N MET A 188 11.95 -10.12 -7.78
CA MET A 188 11.51 -9.27 -6.68
C MET A 188 10.00 -8.96 -6.75
N GLY A 189 9.22 -9.78 -7.46
CA GLY A 189 7.79 -9.53 -7.66
C GLY A 189 7.47 -8.24 -8.40
N GLY A 190 8.47 -7.64 -9.07
CA GLY A 190 8.34 -6.33 -9.73
C GLY A 190 8.45 -5.12 -8.79
N CYS A 191 8.56 -5.33 -7.48
CA CYS A 191 8.64 -4.27 -6.49
C CYS A 191 9.95 -3.48 -6.60
N ARG A 192 9.88 -2.16 -6.54
CA ARG A 192 11.03 -1.25 -6.53
C ARG A 192 10.96 -0.27 -5.37
N GLY A 193 12.10 0.31 -5.00
CA GLY A 193 12.10 1.39 -4.01
C GLY A 193 11.39 2.63 -4.53
N VAL A 194 10.51 3.21 -3.71
CA VAL A 194 9.82 4.49 -3.96
C VAL A 194 10.03 5.43 -2.78
N GLN A 195 9.81 6.72 -2.99
CA GLN A 195 9.81 7.74 -1.93
C GLN A 195 8.58 8.62 -2.12
N GLN A 196 7.67 8.59 -1.16
CA GLN A 196 6.34 9.19 -1.31
C GLN A 196 6.15 10.53 -0.58
N ASN A 197 7.05 10.91 0.36
CA ASN A 197 6.84 12.08 1.22
C ASN A 197 6.51 13.36 0.45
N ASN A 198 7.32 13.72 -0.55
CA ASN A 198 7.12 14.94 -1.33
C ASN A 198 5.84 14.88 -2.17
N LEU A 199 5.50 13.68 -2.66
CA LEU A 199 4.29 13.48 -3.44
C LEU A 199 3.04 13.64 -2.56
N LEU A 200 3.01 13.02 -1.38
CA LEU A 200 1.91 13.16 -0.43
C LEU A 200 1.65 14.62 -0.04
N THR A 201 2.71 15.38 0.28
CA THR A 201 2.59 16.79 0.63
C THR A 201 1.99 17.62 -0.51
N LYS A 202 2.39 17.32 -1.75
CA LYS A 202 1.85 17.99 -2.95
C LYS A 202 0.34 17.77 -3.12
N TYR A 203 -0.18 16.63 -2.66
CA TYR A 203 -1.59 16.24 -2.76
C TYR A 203 -2.39 16.49 -1.48
N GLY A 204 -1.97 17.42 -0.62
CA GLY A 204 -2.75 17.86 0.52
C GLY A 204 -2.63 17.01 1.78
N PHE A 205 -1.68 16.06 1.82
CA PHE A 205 -1.41 15.30 3.03
C PHE A 205 -0.31 15.95 3.88
N LYS A 206 -0.51 15.94 5.20
CA LYS A 206 0.54 16.23 6.17
C LYS A 206 1.19 14.91 6.59
N VAL A 207 2.44 14.71 6.22
CA VAL A 207 3.23 13.57 6.70
C VAL A 207 3.54 13.77 8.18
N ILE A 208 3.06 12.87 9.03
CA ILE A 208 3.26 12.89 10.49
C ILE A 208 4.54 12.14 10.85
N THR A 209 4.74 10.97 10.27
CA THR A 209 5.90 10.11 10.54
C THR A 209 6.29 9.34 9.31
N ARG A 210 7.59 9.19 9.10
CA ARG A 210 8.19 8.24 8.15
C ARG A 210 9.22 7.42 8.89
N GLU A 211 9.08 6.11 8.88
CA GLU A 211 10.03 5.19 9.49
C GLU A 211 10.65 4.26 8.45
N TYR A 212 11.96 4.16 8.47
CA TYR A 212 12.72 3.20 7.68
C TYR A 212 12.82 1.88 8.42
N ILE A 213 12.36 0.81 7.78
CA ILE A 213 12.35 -0.55 8.33
C ILE A 213 13.16 -1.46 7.41
N GLN A 214 14.22 -2.06 7.93
CA GLN A 214 14.94 -3.09 7.20
C GLN A 214 14.63 -4.46 7.77
N GLN A 215 14.15 -5.35 6.91
CA GLN A 215 13.95 -6.76 7.22
C GLN A 215 14.70 -7.61 6.17
N MET A 216 15.71 -8.34 6.61
CA MET A 216 16.67 -9.00 5.71
C MET A 216 17.28 -7.97 4.72
N LEU A 217 17.18 -8.22 3.41
CA LEU A 217 17.67 -7.33 2.34
C LEU A 217 16.59 -6.36 1.83
N PHE A 218 15.38 -6.36 2.43
CA PHE A 218 14.24 -5.57 1.99
C PHE A 218 14.15 -4.27 2.78
N PRO A 219 14.52 -3.12 2.18
CA PRO A 219 14.31 -1.82 2.77
C PRO A 219 12.86 -1.40 2.53
N SER A 220 12.13 -1.12 3.59
CA SER A 220 10.77 -0.61 3.54
C SER A 220 10.68 0.73 4.25
N GLU A 221 9.72 1.55 3.84
CA GLU A 221 9.29 2.72 4.61
C GLU A 221 7.84 2.54 5.04
N VAL A 222 7.55 3.03 6.23
CA VAL A 222 6.19 3.15 6.75
C VAL A 222 5.90 4.62 6.94
N ILE A 223 4.87 5.12 6.27
CA ILE A 223 4.45 6.51 6.33
C ILE A 223 3.07 6.59 6.97
N LEU A 224 2.95 7.40 8.01
CA LEU A 224 1.68 7.89 8.51
C LEU A 224 1.49 9.34 8.05
N ALA A 225 0.43 9.59 7.33
CA ALA A 225 0.02 10.92 6.93
C ALA A 225 -1.45 11.19 7.29
N THR A 226 -1.82 12.45 7.41
CA THR A 226 -3.21 12.87 7.62
C THR A 226 -3.66 13.79 6.49
N LYS A 227 -4.91 13.63 6.07
CA LYS A 227 -5.55 14.58 5.17
C LYS A 227 -5.73 15.92 5.88
N LEU A 228 -5.21 16.98 5.28
CA LEU A 228 -5.44 18.33 5.80
C LEU A 228 -6.93 18.68 5.67
N SER A 229 -7.47 19.34 6.69
CA SER A 229 -8.77 20.02 6.57
C SER A 229 -8.60 21.19 5.60
N GLU A 230 -9.49 21.32 4.65
CA GLU A 230 -9.60 22.54 3.84
C GLU A 230 -9.92 23.74 4.67
#